data_4e981f1a5af3557404e0ec76bb3b149e
#
_entry.id   4e981f1a5af3557404e0ec76bb3b149e
#
_cell.length_a   1.000
_cell.length_b   1.000
_cell.length_c   1.000
_cell.angle_alpha   90.00
_cell.angle_beta   90.00
_cell.angle_gamma   90.00
#
_symmetry.space_group_name_H-M   'P 1'
#
loop_
_entity.id
_entity.type
_entity.pdbx_description
1 polymer ?
#
loop_
_entity_poly.entity_id
_entity_poly.type
_entity_poly.pdbx_seq_one_letter_code
_entity_poly.pdbx_strand_id
1 'polypeptide(L)'
;MIYLDNVATTKTAPEVVDAMLPYFSEYYGNASTIYSLGAESKKAMDHARRTIADSLGAKPEEIYFTAGGSESDNWALKATAEAYASKGKHIITTKIEHHAILHTCEYLEKRGFEITYLNVDRDGLISLDELKAAIRPDTILISVMFANNEIGTIEPIAEIGEIAKEHGVLFHTDAVQAYAQVPIHVDEMHIDMLSASGHKLNGPKGIGFLYIRKGVKIRSFVHGGAQERSRRAGTENIPGIVGLGAAVERAMRIMDSKTQREIELRDYLIGRLENEIPHCWLNGHRTKRLPNNINFSFLFIEGESMLIMLDMKGICASSGSACTSGSLDPSHVLLAIGLKHEEAHGSLRLTLSEDSTKEEMDIVAEEVKKIVQRLRDMSPLYEDFLKSPKNN
;
A
#
# COMPACT_ATOMS: atom_id res chain seq x y z
N MET A 1 -10.92 -20.79 9.33
CA MET A 1 -9.78 -19.82 9.35
C MET A 1 -10.30 -18.50 8.87
N ILE A 2 -10.15 -17.45 9.66
CA ILE A 2 -10.56 -16.08 9.33
C ILE A 2 -9.30 -15.30 8.95
N TYR A 3 -9.19 -14.87 7.69
CA TYR A 3 -8.02 -14.18 7.19
C TYR A 3 -8.26 -12.67 7.13
N LEU A 4 -7.63 -11.92 8.03
CA LEU A 4 -7.73 -10.47 8.16
C LEU A 4 -6.36 -9.76 8.02
N ASP A 5 -5.52 -10.25 7.12
CA ASP A 5 -4.22 -9.63 6.82
C ASP A 5 -4.04 -9.37 5.30
N ASN A 6 -5.11 -8.91 4.65
CA ASN A 6 -5.12 -8.66 3.21
C ASN A 6 -4.19 -7.51 2.76
N VAL A 7 -3.82 -6.63 3.67
CA VAL A 7 -2.77 -5.62 3.44
C VAL A 7 -1.39 -6.25 3.28
N ALA A 8 -1.08 -7.34 3.98
CA ALA A 8 0.21 -8.03 3.79
C ALA A 8 0.26 -8.73 2.43
N THR A 9 -0.75 -9.50 2.09
CA THR A 9 -0.96 -10.12 0.76
C THR A 9 -2.38 -10.63 0.65
N THR A 10 -2.90 -10.73 -0.57
CA THR A 10 -4.21 -11.33 -0.81
C THR A 10 -4.08 -12.72 -1.43
N LYS A 11 -5.14 -13.52 -1.30
CA LYS A 11 -5.29 -14.77 -2.05
C LYS A 11 -5.53 -14.44 -3.52
N THR A 12 -4.80 -15.07 -4.42
CA THR A 12 -5.08 -14.94 -5.86
C THR A 12 -6.47 -15.49 -6.16
N ALA A 13 -7.29 -14.70 -6.85
CA ALA A 13 -8.66 -15.12 -7.20
C ALA A 13 -8.65 -16.33 -8.15
N PRO A 14 -9.59 -17.29 -8.01
CA PRO A 14 -9.63 -18.47 -8.89
C PRO A 14 -9.68 -18.12 -10.38
N GLU A 15 -10.52 -17.16 -10.78
CA GLU A 15 -10.62 -16.71 -12.17
C GLU A 15 -9.30 -16.09 -12.70
N VAL A 16 -8.48 -15.51 -11.82
CA VAL A 16 -7.14 -15.01 -12.16
C VAL A 16 -6.17 -16.17 -12.37
N VAL A 17 -6.21 -17.19 -11.52
CA VAL A 17 -5.40 -18.40 -11.68
C VAL A 17 -5.74 -19.08 -13.00
N ASP A 18 -7.02 -19.26 -13.29
CA ASP A 18 -7.49 -19.90 -14.53
C ASP A 18 -7.02 -19.12 -15.77
N ALA A 19 -7.04 -17.79 -15.73
CA ALA A 19 -6.53 -16.94 -16.81
C ALA A 19 -5.01 -17.10 -17.03
N MET A 20 -4.23 -17.38 -15.98
CA MET A 20 -2.77 -17.55 -16.04
C MET A 20 -2.34 -18.91 -16.59
N LEU A 21 -3.07 -19.98 -16.27
CA LEU A 21 -2.67 -21.37 -16.53
C LEU A 21 -2.24 -21.64 -17.98
N PRO A 22 -2.94 -21.19 -19.03
CA PRO A 22 -2.54 -21.47 -20.42
C PRO A 22 -1.17 -20.90 -20.80
N TYR A 23 -0.74 -19.83 -20.13
CA TYR A 23 0.52 -19.14 -20.45
C TYR A 23 1.78 -19.80 -19.84
N PHE A 24 1.61 -20.85 -19.04
CA PHE A 24 2.73 -21.66 -18.57
C PHE A 24 3.16 -22.72 -19.55
N SER A 25 2.25 -23.30 -20.34
CA SER A 25 2.53 -24.48 -21.16
C SER A 25 1.94 -24.45 -22.57
N GLU A 26 0.84 -23.73 -22.82
CA GLU A 26 0.19 -23.67 -24.12
C GLU A 26 0.68 -22.46 -24.93
N TYR A 27 0.58 -21.25 -24.35
CA TYR A 27 0.97 -19.97 -24.96
C TYR A 27 2.30 -19.45 -24.37
N TYR A 28 3.31 -20.30 -24.33
CA TYR A 28 4.61 -20.01 -23.67
C TYR A 28 5.59 -19.20 -24.55
N GLY A 29 5.17 -18.73 -25.72
CA GLY A 29 6.03 -18.02 -26.65
C GLY A 29 6.55 -16.69 -26.11
N ASN A 30 7.80 -16.35 -26.44
CA ASN A 30 8.37 -15.04 -26.10
C ASN A 30 7.68 -13.94 -26.91
N ALA A 31 7.12 -12.94 -26.21
CA ALA A 31 6.35 -11.85 -26.82
C ALA A 31 7.15 -10.96 -27.80
N SER A 32 8.48 -11.06 -27.76
CA SER A 32 9.36 -10.32 -28.67
C SER A 32 9.61 -11.02 -30.01
N THR A 33 9.07 -12.25 -30.22
CA THR A 33 9.28 -13.02 -31.44
C THR A 33 8.18 -12.78 -32.48
N ILE A 34 8.53 -13.03 -33.77
CA ILE A 34 7.62 -12.74 -34.89
C ILE A 34 6.67 -13.89 -35.27
N TYR A 35 6.91 -15.09 -34.74
CA TYR A 35 6.07 -16.25 -35.03
C TYR A 35 4.80 -16.26 -34.17
N SER A 36 3.77 -17.00 -34.62
CA SER A 36 2.41 -16.99 -34.05
C SER A 36 2.36 -17.22 -32.53
N LEU A 37 3.18 -18.14 -32.00
CA LEU A 37 3.19 -18.43 -30.57
C LEU A 37 3.62 -17.21 -29.73
N GLY A 38 4.60 -16.43 -30.21
CA GLY A 38 5.00 -15.17 -29.56
C GLY A 38 3.97 -14.07 -29.74
N ALA A 39 3.29 -14.04 -30.89
CA ALA A 39 2.21 -13.07 -31.16
C ALA A 39 1.02 -13.22 -30.19
N GLU A 40 0.67 -14.45 -29.78
CA GLU A 40 -0.39 -14.70 -28.80
C GLU A 40 0.02 -14.14 -27.40
N SER A 41 1.25 -14.40 -26.96
CA SER A 41 1.78 -13.82 -25.71
C SER A 41 1.78 -12.29 -25.75
N LYS A 42 2.19 -11.70 -26.87
CA LYS A 42 2.18 -10.24 -27.06
C LYS A 42 0.78 -9.67 -27.00
N LYS A 43 -0.19 -10.29 -27.66
CA LYS A 43 -1.60 -9.87 -27.64
C LYS A 43 -2.17 -9.87 -26.23
N ALA A 44 -1.89 -10.91 -25.45
CA ALA A 44 -2.32 -11.01 -24.07
C ALA A 44 -1.69 -9.93 -23.18
N MET A 45 -0.37 -9.69 -23.34
CA MET A 45 0.33 -8.60 -22.65
C MET A 45 -0.24 -7.22 -23.00
N ASP A 46 -0.49 -6.98 -24.29
CA ASP A 46 -1.05 -5.70 -24.75
C ASP A 46 -2.50 -5.50 -24.27
N HIS A 47 -3.26 -6.58 -24.10
CA HIS A 47 -4.60 -6.54 -23.50
C HIS A 47 -4.52 -6.15 -22.02
N ALA A 48 -3.70 -6.85 -21.23
CA ALA A 48 -3.50 -6.52 -19.81
C ALA A 48 -3.05 -5.06 -19.61
N ARG A 49 -2.15 -4.58 -20.47
CA ARG A 49 -1.67 -3.20 -20.44
C ARG A 49 -2.78 -2.19 -20.71
N ARG A 50 -3.67 -2.46 -21.68
CA ARG A 50 -4.86 -1.61 -21.94
C ARG A 50 -5.82 -1.62 -20.76
N THR A 51 -6.14 -2.78 -20.20
CA THR A 51 -7.03 -2.89 -19.04
C THR A 51 -6.52 -2.04 -17.85
N ILE A 52 -5.21 -2.08 -17.57
CA ILE A 52 -4.61 -1.27 -16.52
C ILE A 52 -4.67 0.22 -16.86
N ALA A 53 -4.34 0.59 -18.09
CA ALA A 53 -4.40 1.99 -18.53
C ALA A 53 -5.81 2.56 -18.42
N ASP A 54 -6.80 1.83 -18.91
CA ASP A 54 -8.21 2.22 -18.88
C ASP A 54 -8.71 2.44 -17.45
N SER A 55 -8.27 1.59 -16.49
CA SER A 55 -8.64 1.70 -15.08
C SER A 55 -8.11 2.97 -14.39
N LEU A 56 -7.10 3.62 -14.95
CA LEU A 56 -6.47 4.84 -14.43
C LEU A 56 -6.83 6.10 -15.25
N GLY A 57 -7.57 5.98 -16.37
CA GLY A 57 -7.73 7.04 -17.34
C GLY A 57 -6.43 7.39 -18.06
N ALA A 58 -5.49 6.44 -18.15
CA ALA A 58 -4.17 6.59 -18.77
C ALA A 58 -4.12 5.97 -20.17
N LYS A 59 -2.98 6.10 -20.84
CA LYS A 59 -2.72 5.46 -22.13
C LYS A 59 -1.86 4.20 -21.94
N PRO A 60 -2.03 3.16 -22.78
CA PRO A 60 -1.25 1.93 -22.68
C PRO A 60 0.27 2.15 -22.71
N GLU A 61 0.75 3.14 -23.45
CA GLU A 61 2.18 3.48 -23.51
C GLU A 61 2.74 4.09 -22.22
N GLU A 62 1.89 4.44 -21.26
CA GLU A 62 2.27 5.00 -19.96
C GLU A 62 2.41 3.93 -18.88
N ILE A 63 2.01 2.68 -19.17
CA ILE A 63 2.11 1.55 -18.25
C ILE A 63 3.38 0.75 -18.53
N TYR A 64 4.14 0.43 -17.48
CA TYR A 64 5.37 -0.37 -17.52
C TYR A 64 5.29 -1.49 -16.47
N PHE A 65 5.43 -2.74 -16.89
CA PHE A 65 5.40 -3.88 -15.98
C PHE A 65 6.69 -3.97 -15.16
N THR A 66 6.53 -4.30 -13.89
CA THR A 66 7.61 -4.46 -12.90
C THR A 66 7.39 -5.75 -12.11
N ALA A 67 8.33 -6.13 -11.25
CA ALA A 67 8.15 -7.28 -10.35
C ALA A 67 7.24 -6.99 -9.14
N GLY A 68 6.79 -5.75 -8.96
CA GLY A 68 5.91 -5.34 -7.85
C GLY A 68 6.13 -3.89 -7.42
N GLY A 69 5.45 -3.49 -6.35
CA GLY A 69 5.49 -2.12 -5.84
C GLY A 69 6.89 -1.63 -5.50
N SER A 70 7.68 -2.44 -4.78
CA SER A 70 9.05 -2.04 -4.39
C SER A 70 9.96 -1.76 -5.60
N GLU A 71 9.85 -2.51 -6.70
CA GLU A 71 10.59 -2.19 -7.92
C GLU A 71 10.10 -0.90 -8.54
N SER A 72 8.77 -0.70 -8.58
CA SER A 72 8.16 0.51 -9.12
C SER A 72 8.58 1.76 -8.35
N ASP A 73 8.54 1.73 -7.02
CA ASP A 73 8.95 2.83 -6.13
C ASP A 73 10.44 3.16 -6.31
N ASN A 74 11.28 2.14 -6.29
CA ASN A 74 12.71 2.32 -6.51
C ASN A 74 13.01 2.92 -7.88
N TRP A 75 12.29 2.46 -8.91
CA TRP A 75 12.45 2.99 -10.26
C TRP A 75 12.01 4.46 -10.32
N ALA A 76 10.82 4.78 -9.83
CA ALA A 76 10.29 6.14 -9.82
C ALA A 76 11.27 7.11 -9.14
N LEU A 77 11.77 6.80 -7.94
CA LEU A 77 12.63 7.70 -7.20
C LEU A 77 14.06 7.78 -7.79
N LYS A 78 14.70 6.62 -7.98
CA LYS A 78 16.12 6.58 -8.43
C LYS A 78 16.29 7.11 -9.84
N ALA A 79 15.40 6.73 -10.77
CA ALA A 79 15.49 7.16 -12.14
C ALA A 79 15.12 8.64 -12.32
N THR A 80 14.22 9.17 -11.49
CA THR A 80 13.96 10.63 -11.43
C THR A 80 15.17 11.38 -10.88
N ALA A 81 15.72 10.92 -9.75
CA ALA A 81 16.90 11.50 -9.14
C ALA A 81 18.06 11.60 -10.15
N GLU A 82 18.32 10.52 -10.90
CA GLU A 82 19.36 10.50 -11.93
C GLU A 82 19.05 11.42 -13.12
N ALA A 83 17.82 11.40 -13.63
CA ALA A 83 17.43 12.14 -14.83
C ALA A 83 17.36 13.65 -14.60
N TYR A 84 16.99 14.07 -13.37
CA TYR A 84 16.80 15.47 -13.02
C TYR A 84 17.89 16.05 -12.12
N ALA A 85 19.00 15.35 -11.89
CA ALA A 85 20.10 15.78 -11.03
C ALA A 85 20.70 17.16 -11.43
N SER A 86 20.61 17.53 -12.71
CA SER A 86 21.06 18.85 -13.19
C SER A 86 20.05 19.98 -12.89
N LYS A 87 18.78 19.66 -12.67
CA LYS A 87 17.73 20.60 -12.28
C LYS A 87 17.73 20.86 -10.77
N GLY A 88 18.00 19.81 -9.98
CA GLY A 88 18.02 19.91 -8.53
C GLY A 88 18.27 18.57 -7.86
N LYS A 89 18.42 18.60 -6.54
CA LYS A 89 18.71 17.41 -5.72
C LYS A 89 17.81 17.30 -4.50
N HIS A 90 16.69 17.98 -4.49
CA HIS A 90 15.75 17.94 -3.38
C HIS A 90 14.51 17.09 -3.71
N ILE A 91 14.14 16.22 -2.79
CA ILE A 91 12.96 15.34 -2.87
C ILE A 91 12.14 15.51 -1.58
N ILE A 92 10.83 15.58 -1.72
CA ILE A 92 9.91 15.65 -0.60
C ILE A 92 9.15 14.32 -0.50
N THR A 93 9.06 13.76 0.69
CA THR A 93 8.29 12.55 0.99
C THR A 93 7.67 12.66 2.39
N THR A 94 7.06 11.58 2.91
CA THR A 94 6.45 11.60 4.23
C THR A 94 7.15 10.65 5.22
N LYS A 95 6.92 10.83 6.51
CA LYS A 95 7.46 9.94 7.56
C LYS A 95 6.73 8.60 7.64
N ILE A 96 5.58 8.46 6.99
CA ILE A 96 4.73 7.27 7.06
C ILE A 96 4.78 6.39 5.81
N GLU A 97 5.73 6.63 4.91
CA GLU A 97 5.90 5.86 3.68
C GLU A 97 6.25 4.40 3.94
N HIS A 98 5.98 3.56 2.94
CA HIS A 98 6.49 2.19 2.92
C HIS A 98 8.03 2.20 2.88
N HIS A 99 8.67 1.18 3.47
CA HIS A 99 10.14 1.07 3.50
C HIS A 99 10.79 1.08 2.11
N ALA A 100 10.08 0.69 1.05
CA ALA A 100 10.58 0.81 -0.32
C ALA A 100 10.88 2.27 -0.72
N ILE A 101 10.10 3.23 -0.19
CA ILE A 101 10.35 4.67 -0.37
C ILE A 101 11.42 5.16 0.62
N LEU A 102 11.24 4.90 1.94
CA LEU A 102 12.13 5.41 2.97
C LEU A 102 13.58 4.97 2.75
N HIS A 103 13.84 3.66 2.56
CA HIS A 103 15.19 3.17 2.31
C HIS A 103 15.76 3.62 0.94
N THR A 104 14.89 3.87 -0.04
CA THR A 104 15.34 4.48 -1.30
C THR A 104 15.74 5.93 -1.10
N CYS A 105 15.04 6.68 -0.26
CA CYS A 105 15.42 8.04 0.13
C CYS A 105 16.77 8.05 0.88
N GLU A 106 16.96 7.19 1.88
CA GLU A 106 18.25 7.03 2.58
C GLU A 106 19.41 6.68 1.61
N TYR A 107 19.13 5.84 0.61
CA TYR A 107 20.12 5.53 -0.43
C TYR A 107 20.47 6.76 -1.27
N LEU A 108 19.51 7.63 -1.57
CA LEU A 108 19.73 8.87 -2.32
C LEU A 108 20.44 9.93 -1.50
N GLU A 109 20.15 10.06 -0.19
CA GLU A 109 20.86 10.95 0.73
C GLU A 109 22.37 10.66 0.73
N LYS A 110 22.75 9.37 0.79
CA LYS A 110 24.15 8.92 0.70
C LYS A 110 24.82 9.29 -0.65
N ARG A 111 24.03 9.76 -1.63
CA ARG A 111 24.49 10.21 -2.96
C ARG A 111 24.36 11.72 -3.18
N GLY A 112 24.14 12.45 -2.08
CA GLY A 112 24.11 13.91 -2.05
C GLY A 112 22.77 14.50 -2.51
N PHE A 113 21.68 13.76 -2.42
CA PHE A 113 20.32 14.30 -2.46
C PHE A 113 19.89 14.75 -1.07
N GLU A 114 19.06 15.75 -1.01
CA GLU A 114 18.41 16.22 0.22
C GLU A 114 16.97 15.75 0.23
N ILE A 115 16.53 15.17 1.36
CA ILE A 115 15.18 14.65 1.52
C ILE A 115 14.46 15.41 2.63
N THR A 116 13.30 15.97 2.31
CA THR A 116 12.39 16.50 3.32
C THR A 116 11.32 15.45 3.62
N TYR A 117 11.27 15.00 4.88
CA TYR A 117 10.26 14.07 5.38
C TYR A 117 9.16 14.88 6.09
N LEU A 118 8.02 15.07 5.42
CA LEU A 118 6.87 15.78 6.00
C LEU A 118 6.33 15.06 7.23
N ASN A 119 5.90 15.84 8.21
CA ASN A 119 5.17 15.32 9.35
C ASN A 119 3.73 14.98 8.94
N VAL A 120 3.09 14.19 9.78
CA VAL A 120 1.66 13.90 9.70
C VAL A 120 0.99 14.25 11.03
N ASP A 121 -0.31 14.51 10.98
CA ASP A 121 -1.11 14.71 12.18
C ASP A 121 -1.46 13.38 12.87
N ARG A 122 -2.30 13.43 13.91
CA ARG A 122 -2.74 12.24 14.66
C ARG A 122 -3.54 11.25 13.81
N ASP A 123 -4.17 11.74 12.77
CA ASP A 123 -4.94 10.93 11.81
C ASP A 123 -4.07 10.38 10.67
N GLY A 124 -2.81 10.77 10.60
CA GLY A 124 -1.87 10.36 9.58
C GLY A 124 -1.93 11.18 8.29
N LEU A 125 -2.54 12.37 8.30
CA LEU A 125 -2.61 13.27 7.15
C LEU A 125 -1.44 14.25 7.15
N ILE A 126 -0.87 14.52 5.96
CA ILE A 126 0.09 15.62 5.80
C ILE A 126 -0.59 16.98 5.86
N SER A 127 0.18 18.03 6.22
CA SER A 127 -0.23 19.41 6.05
C SER A 127 0.12 19.90 4.65
N LEU A 128 -0.89 20.36 3.89
CA LEU A 128 -0.67 20.97 2.57
C LEU A 128 0.14 22.27 2.65
N ASP A 129 0.03 23.01 3.75
CA ASP A 129 0.83 24.22 3.99
C ASP A 129 2.28 23.87 4.28
N GLU A 130 2.56 22.79 5.05
CA GLU A 130 3.92 22.28 5.24
C GLU A 130 4.52 21.80 3.91
N LEU A 131 3.74 21.10 3.08
CA LEU A 131 4.17 20.69 1.75
C LEU A 131 4.57 21.90 0.89
N LYS A 132 3.71 22.94 0.80
CA LYS A 132 4.00 24.15 0.03
C LYS A 132 5.27 24.85 0.53
N ALA A 133 5.43 24.96 1.84
CA ALA A 133 6.60 25.58 2.47
C ALA A 133 7.90 24.80 2.24
N ALA A 134 7.81 23.47 2.06
CA ALA A 134 8.95 22.60 1.82
C ALA A 134 9.46 22.66 0.36
N ILE A 135 8.64 23.13 -0.60
CA ILE A 135 9.04 23.21 -2.01
C ILE A 135 10.11 24.29 -2.21
N ARG A 136 11.22 23.90 -2.82
CA ARG A 136 12.38 24.76 -3.11
C ARG A 136 12.61 24.84 -4.63
N PRO A 137 13.41 25.81 -5.13
CA PRO A 137 13.73 25.89 -6.56
C PRO A 137 14.44 24.65 -7.11
N ASP A 138 15.13 23.88 -6.27
CA ASP A 138 15.83 22.64 -6.60
C ASP A 138 15.04 21.37 -6.26
N THR A 139 13.75 21.48 -5.91
CA THR A 139 12.87 20.33 -5.72
C THR A 139 12.53 19.69 -7.05
N ILE A 140 12.80 18.38 -7.19
CA ILE A 140 12.59 17.62 -8.43
C ILE A 140 11.45 16.64 -8.34
N LEU A 141 11.08 16.18 -7.14
CA LEU A 141 10.08 15.15 -6.92
C LEU A 141 9.38 15.35 -5.58
N ILE A 142 8.07 15.20 -5.60
CA ILE A 142 7.23 14.94 -4.43
C ILE A 142 6.77 13.49 -4.53
N SER A 143 7.00 12.69 -3.49
CA SER A 143 6.57 11.29 -3.41
C SER A 143 5.78 11.09 -2.13
N VAL A 144 4.48 10.94 -2.24
CA VAL A 144 3.55 10.73 -1.11
C VAL A 144 2.68 9.53 -1.41
N MET A 145 2.63 8.57 -0.49
CA MET A 145 1.78 7.39 -0.65
C MET A 145 0.30 7.77 -0.74
N PHE A 146 -0.45 7.05 -1.55
CA PHE A 146 -1.87 7.32 -1.73
C PHE A 146 -2.68 7.00 -0.47
N ALA A 147 -2.38 5.87 0.14
CA ALA A 147 -3.00 5.44 1.38
C ALA A 147 -2.02 4.61 2.21
N ASN A 148 -2.04 4.83 3.52
CA ASN A 148 -1.12 4.14 4.40
C ASN A 148 -1.54 2.68 4.65
N ASN A 149 -0.60 1.76 4.53
CA ASN A 149 -0.81 0.32 4.67
C ASN A 149 -1.05 -0.14 6.11
N GLU A 150 -0.71 0.66 7.11
CA GLU A 150 -0.88 0.30 8.52
C GLU A 150 -2.18 0.86 9.07
N ILE A 151 -2.35 2.18 9.04
CA ILE A 151 -3.48 2.89 9.62
C ILE A 151 -4.64 3.16 8.65
N GLY A 152 -4.44 2.88 7.36
CA GLY A 152 -5.48 3.00 6.35
C GLY A 152 -5.78 4.41 5.86
N THR A 153 -5.24 5.46 6.44
CA THR A 153 -5.49 6.85 6.06
C THR A 153 -5.17 7.10 4.60
N ILE A 154 -6.08 7.78 3.90
CA ILE A 154 -5.94 8.20 2.50
C ILE A 154 -5.51 9.66 2.48
N GLU A 155 -4.38 9.93 1.81
CA GLU A 155 -3.82 11.28 1.65
C GLU A 155 -4.62 12.13 0.65
N PRO A 156 -4.56 13.46 0.73
CA PRO A 156 -5.24 14.37 -0.19
C PRO A 156 -4.50 14.47 -1.54
N ILE A 157 -4.49 13.36 -2.30
CA ILE A 157 -3.67 13.18 -3.50
C ILE A 157 -3.95 14.22 -4.60
N ALA A 158 -5.21 14.57 -4.83
CA ALA A 158 -5.56 15.54 -5.87
C ALA A 158 -5.01 16.93 -5.52
N GLU A 159 -5.11 17.36 -4.27
CA GLU A 159 -4.57 18.62 -3.78
C GLU A 159 -3.03 18.64 -3.82
N ILE A 160 -2.38 17.51 -3.47
CA ILE A 160 -0.92 17.36 -3.58
C ILE A 160 -0.48 17.48 -5.04
N GLY A 161 -1.19 16.80 -5.94
CA GLY A 161 -0.92 16.84 -7.39
C GLY A 161 -1.09 18.24 -7.98
N GLU A 162 -2.11 18.99 -7.56
CA GLU A 162 -2.30 20.38 -7.97
C GLU A 162 -1.13 21.27 -7.52
N ILE A 163 -0.71 21.14 -6.25
CA ILE A 163 0.45 21.87 -5.71
C ILE A 163 1.72 21.52 -6.49
N ALA A 164 1.97 20.23 -6.75
CA ALA A 164 3.13 19.80 -7.51
C ALA A 164 3.16 20.41 -8.92
N LYS A 165 2.01 20.38 -9.61
CA LYS A 165 1.83 20.96 -10.97
C LYS A 165 2.04 22.48 -10.97
N GLU A 166 1.47 23.21 -10.02
CA GLU A 166 1.65 24.67 -9.88
C GLU A 166 3.11 25.05 -9.75
N HIS A 167 3.92 24.22 -9.08
CA HIS A 167 5.35 24.47 -8.86
C HIS A 167 6.26 23.80 -9.92
N GLY A 168 5.70 23.08 -10.88
CA GLY A 168 6.47 22.37 -11.92
C GLY A 168 7.39 21.29 -11.37
N VAL A 169 6.98 20.63 -10.27
CA VAL A 169 7.65 19.51 -9.63
C VAL A 169 6.93 18.21 -10.00
N LEU A 170 7.67 17.13 -10.24
CA LEU A 170 7.07 15.82 -10.52
C LEU A 170 6.38 15.26 -9.28
N PHE A 171 5.24 14.60 -9.50
CA PHE A 171 4.49 13.93 -8.44
C PHE A 171 4.43 12.42 -8.66
N HIS A 172 4.95 11.68 -7.70
CA HIS A 172 4.84 10.22 -7.58
C HIS A 172 3.96 9.85 -6.40
N THR A 173 3.15 8.80 -6.56
CA THR A 173 2.42 8.20 -5.45
C THR A 173 2.61 6.68 -5.42
N ASP A 174 2.98 6.14 -4.25
CA ASP A 174 2.82 4.71 -3.97
C ASP A 174 1.34 4.43 -3.75
N ALA A 175 0.68 3.86 -4.76
CA ALA A 175 -0.73 3.48 -4.71
C ALA A 175 -0.94 1.98 -4.49
N VAL A 176 0.07 1.25 -4.01
CA VAL A 176 0.02 -0.21 -3.82
C VAL A 176 -1.18 -0.63 -2.97
N GLN A 177 -1.56 0.17 -1.97
CA GLN A 177 -2.71 -0.12 -1.10
C GLN A 177 -4.02 0.50 -1.60
N ALA A 178 -3.95 1.52 -2.44
CA ALA A 178 -5.13 2.25 -2.91
C ALA A 178 -5.67 1.75 -4.26
N TYR A 179 -4.77 1.30 -5.15
CA TYR A 179 -5.15 0.82 -6.47
C TYR A 179 -6.12 -0.36 -6.39
N ALA A 180 -7.23 -0.24 -7.09
CA ALA A 180 -8.36 -1.18 -7.07
C ALA A 180 -9.09 -1.31 -5.69
N GLN A 181 -8.86 -0.36 -4.77
CA GLN A 181 -9.63 -0.19 -3.53
C GLN A 181 -10.44 1.11 -3.55
N VAL A 182 -9.90 2.13 -4.20
CA VAL A 182 -10.56 3.43 -4.38
C VAL A 182 -10.38 3.90 -5.83
N PRO A 183 -11.27 4.74 -6.36
CA PRO A 183 -11.13 5.31 -7.71
C PRO A 183 -9.87 6.17 -7.83
N ILE A 184 -9.10 5.98 -8.92
CA ILE A 184 -7.91 6.75 -9.23
C ILE A 184 -7.97 7.21 -10.69
N HIS A 185 -7.87 8.52 -10.92
CA HIS A 185 -7.80 9.14 -12.24
C HIS A 185 -6.55 10.00 -12.33
N VAL A 186 -5.52 9.49 -12.99
CA VAL A 186 -4.17 10.10 -12.97
C VAL A 186 -4.13 11.51 -13.56
N ASP A 187 -4.98 11.83 -14.52
CA ASP A 187 -5.03 13.17 -15.12
C ASP A 187 -5.71 14.18 -14.18
N GLU A 188 -6.83 13.81 -13.58
CA GLU A 188 -7.59 14.66 -12.65
C GLU A 188 -6.80 14.92 -11.37
N MET A 189 -6.03 13.93 -10.91
CA MET A 189 -5.21 14.01 -9.70
C MET A 189 -3.78 14.51 -9.98
N HIS A 190 -3.46 14.88 -11.23
CA HIS A 190 -2.15 15.38 -11.66
C HIS A 190 -0.97 14.48 -11.26
N ILE A 191 -1.17 13.17 -11.27
CA ILE A 191 -0.14 12.17 -10.92
C ILE A 191 0.78 11.98 -12.13
N ASP A 192 2.09 12.13 -11.95
CA ASP A 192 3.09 11.89 -12.99
C ASP A 192 3.61 10.45 -13.00
N MET A 193 3.67 9.82 -11.83
CA MET A 193 4.07 8.42 -11.67
C MET A 193 3.24 7.76 -10.56
N LEU A 194 2.90 6.48 -10.76
CA LEU A 194 2.13 5.71 -9.78
C LEU A 194 2.63 4.27 -9.73
N SER A 195 2.91 3.79 -8.52
CA SER A 195 3.31 2.41 -8.26
C SER A 195 2.15 1.53 -7.82
N ALA A 196 2.06 0.30 -8.36
CA ALA A 196 1.07 -0.69 -7.96
C ALA A 196 1.63 -2.12 -7.94
N SER A 197 0.95 -3.03 -7.23
CA SER A 197 1.37 -4.42 -7.06
C SER A 197 0.19 -5.38 -7.14
N GLY A 198 0.31 -6.43 -7.96
CA GLY A 198 -0.77 -7.37 -8.24
C GLY A 198 -1.28 -8.13 -7.03
N HIS A 199 -0.40 -8.50 -6.10
CA HIS A 199 -0.78 -9.29 -4.94
C HIS A 199 -1.62 -8.55 -3.88
N LYS A 200 -1.89 -7.26 -4.08
CA LYS A 200 -2.78 -6.47 -3.20
C LYS A 200 -4.22 -6.39 -3.71
N LEU A 201 -4.48 -6.85 -4.93
CA LEU A 201 -5.80 -6.84 -5.57
C LEU A 201 -6.23 -8.22 -6.08
N ASN A 202 -5.95 -9.27 -5.31
CA ASN A 202 -6.24 -10.67 -5.64
C ASN A 202 -5.56 -11.16 -6.93
N GLY A 203 -4.47 -10.51 -7.33
CA GLY A 203 -3.59 -10.91 -8.41
C GLY A 203 -2.39 -11.72 -7.93
N PRO A 204 -1.53 -12.18 -8.86
CA PRO A 204 -0.34 -12.96 -8.52
C PRO A 204 0.73 -12.10 -7.85
N LYS A 205 1.57 -12.75 -7.03
CA LYS A 205 2.81 -12.19 -6.50
C LYS A 205 3.86 -12.07 -7.62
N GLY A 206 4.84 -11.20 -7.44
CA GLY A 206 5.97 -11.07 -8.38
C GLY A 206 5.62 -10.33 -9.67
N ILE A 207 4.56 -9.55 -9.66
CA ILE A 207 4.15 -8.66 -10.75
C ILE A 207 3.52 -7.38 -10.20
N GLY A 208 3.80 -6.27 -10.86
CA GLY A 208 3.22 -4.96 -10.62
C GLY A 208 3.40 -4.08 -11.84
N PHE A 209 3.17 -2.79 -11.68
CA PHE A 209 3.44 -1.82 -12.74
C PHE A 209 3.84 -0.46 -12.15
N LEU A 210 4.54 0.30 -12.99
CA LEU A 210 4.75 1.73 -12.82
C LEU A 210 4.01 2.45 -13.95
N TYR A 211 3.06 3.32 -13.60
CA TYR A 211 2.54 4.33 -14.50
C TYR A 211 3.55 5.46 -14.60
N ILE A 212 3.83 5.92 -15.81
CA ILE A 212 4.71 7.05 -16.10
C ILE A 212 4.00 7.94 -17.13
N ARG A 213 3.60 9.13 -16.73
CA ARG A 213 2.92 10.10 -17.60
C ARG A 213 3.77 10.39 -18.84
N LYS A 214 3.13 10.47 -19.99
CA LYS A 214 3.79 10.86 -21.24
C LYS A 214 4.48 12.22 -21.09
N GLY A 215 5.75 12.25 -21.41
CA GLY A 215 6.59 13.46 -21.26
C GLY A 215 7.52 13.43 -20.06
N VAL A 216 7.24 12.61 -19.04
CA VAL A 216 8.16 12.38 -17.92
C VAL A 216 9.38 11.58 -18.41
N LYS A 217 10.55 12.15 -18.24
CA LYS A 217 11.82 11.59 -18.76
C LYS A 217 12.60 10.96 -17.61
N ILE A 218 12.26 9.73 -17.26
CA ILE A 218 13.08 8.93 -16.34
C ILE A 218 13.89 7.89 -17.10
N ARG A 219 15.04 7.50 -16.53
CA ARG A 219 15.95 6.53 -17.13
C ARG A 219 15.49 5.09 -16.93
N SER A 220 16.09 4.18 -17.71
CA SER A 220 15.93 2.75 -17.50
C SER A 220 16.44 2.34 -16.11
N PHE A 221 15.69 1.52 -15.40
CA PHE A 221 16.08 1.03 -14.09
C PHE A 221 16.81 -0.32 -14.17
N VAL A 222 16.31 -1.23 -15.02
CA VAL A 222 16.94 -2.52 -15.29
C VAL A 222 17.51 -2.50 -16.70
N HIS A 223 18.82 -2.66 -16.83
CA HIS A 223 19.52 -2.59 -18.11
C HIS A 223 19.61 -3.98 -18.76
N GLY A 224 19.46 -4.05 -20.09
CA GLY A 224 19.53 -5.30 -20.86
C GLY A 224 18.85 -5.16 -22.22
N GLY A 225 17.93 -6.08 -22.55
CA GLY A 225 17.17 -6.07 -23.80
C GLY A 225 16.16 -4.92 -23.90
N ALA A 226 15.48 -4.84 -25.04
CA ALA A 226 14.59 -3.71 -25.38
C ALA A 226 13.15 -3.86 -24.83
N GLN A 227 12.92 -4.80 -23.89
CA GLN A 227 11.61 -4.98 -23.28
C GLN A 227 11.12 -3.69 -22.62
N GLU A 228 9.83 -3.57 -22.42
CA GLU A 228 9.17 -2.39 -21.88
C GLU A 228 9.69 -1.08 -22.55
N ARG A 229 9.81 -1.11 -23.87
CA ARG A 229 10.25 0.05 -24.68
C ARG A 229 11.65 0.54 -24.28
N SER A 230 12.58 -0.40 -24.03
CA SER A 230 13.96 -0.15 -23.58
C SER A 230 14.08 0.55 -22.22
N ARG A 231 13.04 0.52 -21.40
CA ARG A 231 13.05 1.14 -20.08
C ARG A 231 13.16 0.15 -18.92
N ARG A 232 12.76 -1.11 -19.15
CA ARG A 232 12.91 -2.16 -18.15
C ARG A 232 13.17 -3.49 -18.87
N ALA A 233 14.40 -3.93 -18.85
CA ALA A 233 14.85 -5.15 -19.51
C ALA A 233 14.39 -6.41 -18.76
N GLY A 234 14.51 -7.56 -19.45
CA GLY A 234 14.16 -8.88 -18.95
C GLY A 234 12.93 -9.44 -19.66
N THR A 235 12.97 -10.76 -19.97
CA THR A 235 11.85 -11.45 -20.60
C THR A 235 10.57 -11.21 -19.81
N GLU A 236 9.50 -10.89 -20.51
CA GLU A 236 8.23 -10.55 -19.90
C GLU A 236 7.61 -11.76 -19.17
N ASN A 237 7.17 -11.57 -17.93
CA ASN A 237 6.44 -12.54 -17.14
C ASN A 237 4.99 -12.65 -17.64
N ILE A 238 4.78 -13.28 -18.80
CA ILE A 238 3.45 -13.32 -19.45
C ILE A 238 2.36 -13.87 -18.53
N PRO A 239 2.54 -15.03 -17.83
CA PRO A 239 1.52 -15.50 -16.90
C PRO A 239 1.19 -14.47 -15.81
N GLY A 240 2.21 -13.82 -15.23
CA GLY A 240 2.02 -12.78 -14.21
C GLY A 240 1.32 -11.55 -14.76
N ILE A 241 1.67 -11.11 -15.97
CA ILE A 241 1.04 -9.95 -16.64
C ILE A 241 -0.43 -10.21 -16.94
N VAL A 242 -0.75 -11.39 -17.47
CA VAL A 242 -2.13 -11.82 -17.73
C VAL A 242 -2.91 -11.89 -16.43
N GLY A 243 -2.32 -12.48 -15.38
CA GLY A 243 -2.93 -12.53 -14.06
C GLY A 243 -3.18 -11.15 -13.46
N LEU A 244 -2.24 -10.21 -13.63
CA LEU A 244 -2.45 -8.82 -13.20
C LEU A 244 -3.60 -8.16 -13.98
N GLY A 245 -3.64 -8.30 -15.30
CA GLY A 245 -4.74 -7.79 -16.13
C GLY A 245 -6.10 -8.34 -15.72
N ALA A 246 -6.21 -9.66 -15.54
CA ALA A 246 -7.43 -10.32 -15.07
C ALA A 246 -7.85 -9.86 -13.65
N ALA A 247 -6.88 -9.66 -12.75
CA ALA A 247 -7.15 -9.15 -11.41
C ALA A 247 -7.68 -7.71 -11.44
N VAL A 248 -7.13 -6.84 -12.30
CA VAL A 248 -7.61 -5.47 -12.48
C VAL A 248 -9.02 -5.45 -13.07
N GLU A 249 -9.27 -6.22 -14.13
CA GLU A 249 -10.61 -6.33 -14.76
C GLU A 249 -11.65 -6.77 -13.73
N ARG A 250 -11.32 -7.81 -12.95
CA ARG A 250 -12.16 -8.28 -11.86
C ARG A 250 -12.42 -7.19 -10.82
N ALA A 251 -11.35 -6.55 -10.33
CA ALA A 251 -11.44 -5.55 -9.28
C ALA A 251 -12.32 -4.36 -9.72
N MET A 252 -12.16 -3.87 -10.96
CA MET A 252 -13.00 -2.77 -11.49
C MET A 252 -14.47 -3.19 -11.58
N ARG A 253 -14.75 -4.45 -11.94
CA ARG A 253 -16.13 -4.98 -12.03
C ARG A 253 -16.85 -4.99 -10.68
N ILE A 254 -16.14 -5.28 -9.59
CA ILE A 254 -16.74 -5.46 -8.26
C ILE A 254 -16.47 -4.32 -7.29
N MET A 255 -15.68 -3.32 -7.66
CA MET A 255 -15.15 -2.29 -6.76
C MET A 255 -16.24 -1.62 -5.91
N ASP A 256 -17.31 -1.14 -6.51
CA ASP A 256 -18.36 -0.40 -5.79
C ASP A 256 -19.04 -1.28 -4.74
N SER A 257 -19.47 -2.48 -5.12
CA SER A 257 -20.17 -3.40 -4.22
C SER A 257 -19.25 -3.94 -3.12
N LYS A 258 -17.99 -4.21 -3.45
CA LYS A 258 -16.95 -4.64 -2.50
C LYS A 258 -16.67 -3.52 -1.50
N THR A 259 -16.42 -2.31 -1.97
CA THR A 259 -16.11 -1.14 -1.14
C THR A 259 -17.23 -0.85 -0.15
N GLN A 260 -18.48 -0.84 -0.62
CA GLN A 260 -19.63 -0.61 0.26
C GLN A 260 -19.72 -1.66 1.38
N ARG A 261 -19.59 -2.94 1.03
CA ARG A 261 -19.62 -4.04 2.00
C ARG A 261 -18.47 -3.99 3.00
N GLU A 262 -17.25 -3.72 2.51
CA GLU A 262 -16.08 -3.62 3.39
C GLU A 262 -16.21 -2.45 4.36
N ILE A 263 -16.73 -1.29 3.94
CA ILE A 263 -17.02 -0.16 4.82
C ILE A 263 -18.02 -0.54 5.91
N GLU A 264 -19.12 -1.20 5.55
CA GLU A 264 -20.15 -1.61 6.52
C GLU A 264 -19.58 -2.57 7.57
N LEU A 265 -18.81 -3.58 7.15
CA LEU A 265 -18.18 -4.54 8.06
C LEU A 265 -17.06 -3.92 8.90
N ARG A 266 -16.25 -3.05 8.28
CA ARG A 266 -15.20 -2.29 8.96
C ARG A 266 -15.78 -1.45 10.09
N ASP A 267 -16.77 -0.61 9.77
CA ASP A 267 -17.36 0.31 10.72
C ASP A 267 -18.13 -0.44 11.81
N TYR A 268 -18.75 -1.56 11.48
CA TYR A 268 -19.36 -2.48 12.46
C TYR A 268 -18.33 -3.02 13.45
N LEU A 269 -17.20 -3.56 12.97
CA LEU A 269 -16.15 -4.10 13.84
C LEU A 269 -15.48 -3.00 14.68
N ILE A 270 -15.21 -1.83 14.08
CA ILE A 270 -14.68 -0.67 14.81
C ILE A 270 -15.62 -0.31 15.97
N GLY A 271 -16.92 -0.21 15.72
CA GLY A 271 -17.91 0.12 16.75
C GLY A 271 -17.98 -0.93 17.87
N ARG A 272 -17.86 -2.23 17.53
CA ARG A 272 -17.76 -3.32 18.51
C ARG A 272 -16.54 -3.14 19.43
N LEU A 273 -15.36 -2.97 18.83
CA LEU A 273 -14.11 -2.83 19.58
C LEU A 273 -14.10 -1.61 20.50
N GLU A 274 -14.56 -0.44 20.01
CA GLU A 274 -14.63 0.79 20.81
C GLU A 274 -15.59 0.73 21.99
N ASN A 275 -16.74 0.09 21.78
CA ASN A 275 -17.78 0.04 22.83
C ASN A 275 -17.56 -1.09 23.85
N GLU A 276 -16.84 -2.15 23.47
CA GLU A 276 -16.73 -3.35 24.29
C GLU A 276 -15.38 -3.50 24.98
N ILE A 277 -14.33 -2.78 24.52
CA ILE A 277 -12.98 -2.90 25.06
C ILE A 277 -12.52 -1.52 25.56
N PRO A 278 -12.37 -1.32 26.87
CA PRO A 278 -11.87 -0.06 27.41
C PRO A 278 -10.38 0.14 27.08
N HIS A 279 -9.91 1.38 27.15
CA HIS A 279 -8.50 1.74 26.94
C HIS A 279 -7.95 1.24 25.61
N CYS A 280 -8.71 1.45 24.54
CA CYS A 280 -8.29 1.25 23.17
C CYS A 280 -8.78 2.40 22.30
N TRP A 281 -8.19 2.57 21.14
CA TRP A 281 -8.61 3.57 20.14
C TRP A 281 -8.24 3.15 18.73
N LEU A 282 -8.99 3.68 17.77
CA LEU A 282 -8.71 3.56 16.34
C LEU A 282 -7.53 4.46 15.97
N ASN A 283 -6.56 3.93 15.24
CA ASN A 283 -5.47 4.69 14.61
C ASN A 283 -5.84 5.07 13.17
N GLY A 284 -5.39 6.28 12.75
CA GLY A 284 -5.68 6.83 11.44
C GLY A 284 -7.05 7.49 11.34
N HIS A 285 -7.29 8.17 10.23
CA HIS A 285 -8.49 8.98 10.03
C HIS A 285 -9.77 8.12 10.01
N ARG A 286 -10.82 8.58 10.67
CA ARG A 286 -12.06 7.81 10.86
C ARG A 286 -12.78 7.49 9.54
N THR A 287 -12.83 8.44 8.63
CA THR A 287 -13.62 8.36 7.39
C THR A 287 -12.77 8.40 6.12
N LYS A 288 -11.70 9.21 6.08
CA LYS A 288 -10.75 9.24 4.96
C LYS A 288 -9.78 8.06 5.11
N ARG A 289 -10.30 6.84 4.95
CA ARG A 289 -9.51 5.61 5.10
C ARG A 289 -9.92 4.55 4.10
N LEU A 290 -9.01 3.63 3.83
CA LEU A 290 -9.27 2.46 3.01
C LEU A 290 -10.50 1.70 3.50
N PRO A 291 -11.34 1.18 2.60
CA PRO A 291 -12.60 0.51 2.95
C PRO A 291 -12.40 -0.70 3.85
N ASN A 292 -11.28 -1.39 3.73
CA ASN A 292 -11.01 -2.67 4.36
C ASN A 292 -10.07 -2.59 5.57
N ASN A 293 -9.52 -1.42 5.93
CA ASN A 293 -8.45 -1.30 6.93
C ASN A 293 -8.98 -0.86 8.30
N ILE A 294 -8.58 -1.60 9.33
CA ILE A 294 -8.80 -1.30 10.75
C ILE A 294 -7.45 -1.39 11.45
N ASN A 295 -7.09 -0.37 12.24
CA ASN A 295 -5.90 -0.40 13.08
C ASN A 295 -6.26 0.14 14.46
N PHE A 296 -6.03 -0.65 15.50
CA PHE A 296 -6.30 -0.30 16.90
C PHE A 296 -5.04 -0.39 17.73
N SER A 297 -4.93 0.51 18.71
CA SER A 297 -4.02 0.36 19.84
C SER A 297 -4.80 0.00 21.10
N PHE A 298 -4.27 -0.96 21.87
CA PHE A 298 -4.80 -1.41 23.15
C PHE A 298 -3.75 -1.19 24.23
N LEU A 299 -4.07 -0.44 25.29
CA LEU A 299 -3.13 -0.21 26.38
C LEU A 299 -2.92 -1.47 27.22
N PHE A 300 -1.71 -1.54 27.81
CA PHE A 300 -1.28 -2.55 28.79
C PHE A 300 -1.16 -3.97 28.24
N ILE A 301 -1.03 -4.11 26.93
CA ILE A 301 -0.81 -5.40 26.26
C ILE A 301 0.37 -5.31 25.30
N GLU A 302 0.85 -6.47 24.89
CA GLU A 302 1.83 -6.63 23.83
C GLU A 302 1.19 -7.24 22.59
N GLY A 303 1.35 -6.58 21.43
CA GLY A 303 0.70 -6.95 20.18
C GLY A 303 1.14 -8.32 19.65
N GLU A 304 2.42 -8.70 19.81
CA GLU A 304 2.90 -10.01 19.36
C GLU A 304 2.21 -11.17 20.10
N SER A 305 2.07 -11.04 21.42
CA SER A 305 1.33 -12.00 22.24
C SER A 305 -0.15 -12.11 21.81
N MET A 306 -0.75 -10.97 21.45
CA MET A 306 -2.11 -10.94 20.91
C MET A 306 -2.21 -11.67 19.56
N LEU A 307 -1.27 -11.43 18.65
CA LEU A 307 -1.24 -12.10 17.34
C LEU A 307 -1.11 -13.62 17.46
N ILE A 308 -0.23 -14.10 18.34
CA ILE A 308 -0.07 -15.54 18.62
C ILE A 308 -1.39 -16.14 19.13
N MET A 309 -2.04 -15.44 20.07
CA MET A 309 -3.32 -15.94 20.62
C MET A 309 -4.46 -15.92 19.60
N LEU A 310 -4.49 -14.93 18.68
CA LEU A 310 -5.45 -14.89 17.57
C LEU A 310 -5.20 -16.05 16.59
N ASP A 311 -3.95 -16.32 16.24
CA ASP A 311 -3.58 -17.43 15.35
C ASP A 311 -4.01 -18.79 15.94
N MET A 312 -3.83 -19.00 17.25
CA MET A 312 -4.33 -20.19 17.96
C MET A 312 -5.88 -20.34 17.88
N LYS A 313 -6.60 -19.25 17.57
CA LYS A 313 -8.05 -19.24 17.32
C LYS A 313 -8.42 -19.32 15.84
N GLY A 314 -7.41 -19.46 14.96
CA GLY A 314 -7.60 -19.50 13.52
C GLY A 314 -7.91 -18.13 12.90
N ILE A 315 -7.50 -17.03 13.56
CA ILE A 315 -7.65 -15.66 13.08
C ILE A 315 -6.27 -15.12 12.69
N CYS A 316 -6.06 -14.89 11.41
CA CYS A 316 -4.83 -14.30 10.88
C CYS A 316 -4.95 -12.77 10.88
N ALA A 317 -4.05 -12.12 11.59
CA ALA A 317 -3.99 -10.66 11.72
C ALA A 317 -2.52 -10.20 11.79
N SER A 318 -2.27 -8.90 11.83
CA SER A 318 -0.93 -8.32 11.90
C SER A 318 -0.87 -7.17 12.91
N SER A 319 0.33 -6.80 13.33
CA SER A 319 0.59 -5.51 13.98
C SER A 319 1.09 -4.50 12.94
N GLY A 320 1.15 -3.22 13.31
CA GLY A 320 1.72 -2.17 12.45
C GLY A 320 3.15 -2.49 11.96
N SER A 321 3.94 -3.21 12.74
CA SER A 321 5.35 -3.54 12.47
C SER A 321 5.59 -4.81 11.63
N ALA A 322 4.56 -5.40 11.01
CA ALA A 322 4.66 -6.70 10.31
C ALA A 322 5.73 -6.77 9.20
N CYS A 323 6.15 -5.64 8.65
CA CYS A 323 7.19 -5.61 7.60
C CYS A 323 8.63 -5.71 8.14
N THR A 324 8.82 -5.63 9.45
CA THR A 324 10.12 -5.76 10.13
C THR A 324 10.15 -7.02 11.01
N SER A 325 9.74 -8.17 10.44
CA SER A 325 9.76 -9.46 11.13
C SER A 325 11.14 -9.72 11.75
N GLY A 326 11.22 -9.61 13.08
CA GLY A 326 12.46 -9.76 13.85
C GLY A 326 12.98 -8.48 14.54
N SER A 327 12.37 -7.30 14.30
CA SER A 327 12.67 -6.08 15.08
C SER A 327 11.65 -5.92 16.22
N LEU A 328 12.16 -5.70 17.43
CA LEU A 328 11.35 -5.30 18.59
C LEU A 328 10.91 -3.82 18.52
N ASP A 329 11.29 -3.11 17.47
CA ASP A 329 10.96 -1.70 17.32
C ASP A 329 9.49 -1.49 16.96
N PRO A 330 8.82 -0.51 17.57
CA PRO A 330 7.44 -0.17 17.23
C PRO A 330 7.35 0.41 15.81
N SER A 331 6.16 0.34 15.23
CA SER A 331 5.89 0.90 13.91
C SER A 331 6.29 2.37 13.81
N HIS A 332 7.10 2.71 12.79
CA HIS A 332 7.46 4.09 12.48
C HIS A 332 6.24 4.95 12.15
N VAL A 333 5.20 4.36 11.56
CA VAL A 333 3.91 5.03 11.25
C VAL A 333 3.21 5.42 12.54
N LEU A 334 3.08 4.49 13.48
CA LEU A 334 2.41 4.76 14.76
C LEU A 334 3.16 5.79 15.60
N LEU A 335 4.50 5.77 15.57
CA LEU A 335 5.31 6.82 16.19
C LEU A 335 5.14 8.17 15.48
N ALA A 336 5.07 8.19 14.14
CA ALA A 336 4.89 9.42 13.37
C ALA A 336 3.54 10.11 13.64
N ILE A 337 2.47 9.35 13.92
CA ILE A 337 1.17 9.91 14.34
C ILE A 337 1.12 10.28 15.83
N GLY A 338 2.26 10.21 16.53
CA GLY A 338 2.41 10.70 17.90
C GLY A 338 2.10 9.69 19.00
N LEU A 339 2.01 8.38 18.71
CA LEU A 339 1.93 7.37 19.75
C LEU A 339 3.27 7.21 20.46
N LYS A 340 3.21 6.93 21.76
CA LYS A 340 4.39 6.50 22.53
C LYS A 340 4.76 5.06 22.18
N HIS A 341 6.00 4.65 22.46
CA HIS A 341 6.46 3.28 22.22
C HIS A 341 5.52 2.23 22.82
N GLU A 342 5.14 2.38 24.07
CA GLU A 342 4.23 1.47 24.78
C GLU A 342 2.83 1.38 24.15
N GLU A 343 2.33 2.49 23.58
CA GLU A 343 1.04 2.56 22.90
C GLU A 343 1.10 1.90 21.53
N ALA A 344 2.22 2.05 20.83
CA ALA A 344 2.43 1.47 19.50
C ALA A 344 2.66 -0.06 19.56
N HIS A 345 3.28 -0.57 20.63
CA HIS A 345 3.47 -2.01 20.84
C HIS A 345 2.15 -2.78 20.98
N GLY A 346 1.11 -2.17 21.56
CA GLY A 346 -0.20 -2.78 21.73
C GLY A 346 -1.10 -2.69 20.47
N SER A 347 -0.53 -2.53 19.28
CA SER A 347 -1.33 -2.36 18.06
C SER A 347 -1.77 -3.67 17.41
N LEU A 348 -2.96 -3.63 16.79
CA LEU A 348 -3.54 -4.70 15.97
C LEU A 348 -4.06 -4.11 14.67
N ARG A 349 -3.63 -4.66 13.55
CA ARG A 349 -4.18 -4.35 12.23
C ARG A 349 -5.01 -5.52 11.71
N LEU A 350 -6.24 -5.21 11.33
CA LEU A 350 -7.19 -6.13 10.72
C LEU A 350 -7.59 -5.59 9.35
N THR A 351 -7.45 -6.39 8.32
CA THR A 351 -7.78 -5.96 6.96
C THR A 351 -8.70 -6.97 6.27
N LEU A 352 -9.90 -6.50 5.97
CA LEU A 352 -10.99 -7.28 5.41
C LEU A 352 -10.73 -7.62 3.94
N SER A 353 -11.53 -8.54 3.42
CA SER A 353 -11.65 -8.85 2.00
C SER A 353 -13.12 -8.90 1.60
N GLU A 354 -13.37 -9.07 0.30
CA GLU A 354 -14.71 -9.30 -0.23
C GLU A 354 -15.42 -10.53 0.34
N ASP A 355 -14.64 -11.53 0.82
CA ASP A 355 -15.16 -12.77 1.41
C ASP A 355 -15.52 -12.63 2.90
N SER A 356 -15.12 -11.52 3.54
CA SER A 356 -15.38 -11.29 4.96
C SER A 356 -16.89 -11.22 5.25
N THR A 357 -17.31 -11.77 6.38
CA THR A 357 -18.72 -11.81 6.78
C THR A 357 -18.95 -11.14 8.14
N LYS A 358 -20.21 -10.79 8.42
CA LYS A 358 -20.57 -10.21 9.72
C LYS A 358 -20.36 -11.19 10.85
N GLU A 359 -20.65 -12.47 10.63
CA GLU A 359 -20.44 -13.55 11.60
C GLU A 359 -18.96 -13.70 11.96
N GLU A 360 -18.06 -13.54 10.97
CA GLU A 360 -16.62 -13.50 11.23
C GLU A 360 -16.24 -12.28 12.07
N MET A 361 -16.81 -11.10 11.80
CA MET A 361 -16.56 -9.89 12.60
C MET A 361 -17.04 -10.07 14.05
N ASP A 362 -18.15 -10.74 14.26
CA ASP A 362 -18.64 -11.09 15.61
C ASP A 362 -17.65 -11.99 16.35
N ILE A 363 -17.16 -13.04 15.69
CA ILE A 363 -16.15 -13.94 16.26
C ILE A 363 -14.88 -13.18 16.61
N VAL A 364 -14.40 -12.35 15.70
CA VAL A 364 -13.17 -11.56 15.88
C VAL A 364 -13.30 -10.58 17.05
N ALA A 365 -14.41 -9.84 17.15
CA ALA A 365 -14.65 -8.92 18.25
C ALA A 365 -14.63 -9.63 19.60
N GLU A 366 -15.32 -10.78 19.72
CA GLU A 366 -15.35 -11.58 20.95
C GLU A 366 -13.98 -12.15 21.32
N GLU A 367 -13.20 -12.67 20.36
CA GLU A 367 -11.88 -13.23 20.66
C GLU A 367 -10.87 -12.13 20.98
N VAL A 368 -10.87 -10.99 20.27
CA VAL A 368 -10.02 -9.83 20.62
C VAL A 368 -10.31 -9.36 22.04
N LYS A 369 -11.59 -9.22 22.42
CA LYS A 369 -12.01 -8.81 23.77
C LYS A 369 -11.48 -9.75 24.84
N LYS A 370 -11.64 -11.07 24.65
CA LYS A 370 -11.14 -12.09 25.60
C LYS A 370 -9.63 -12.09 25.71
N ILE A 371 -8.94 -11.96 24.58
CA ILE A 371 -7.48 -11.97 24.54
C ILE A 371 -6.92 -10.71 25.22
N VAL A 372 -7.45 -9.52 24.91
CA VAL A 372 -7.04 -8.26 25.56
C VAL A 372 -7.24 -8.34 27.07
N GLN A 373 -8.39 -8.83 27.55
CA GLN A 373 -8.63 -8.98 28.98
C GLN A 373 -7.62 -9.93 29.60
N ARG A 374 -7.38 -11.11 29.01
CA ARG A 374 -6.41 -12.09 29.51
C ARG A 374 -4.98 -11.53 29.57
N LEU A 375 -4.56 -10.79 28.55
CA LEU A 375 -3.22 -10.16 28.53
C LEU A 375 -3.09 -9.09 29.62
N ARG A 376 -4.15 -8.28 29.82
CA ARG A 376 -4.21 -7.28 30.91
C ARG A 376 -4.17 -7.91 32.28
N ASP A 377 -4.87 -9.03 32.51
CA ASP A 377 -4.85 -9.75 33.77
C ASP A 377 -3.46 -10.30 34.15
N MET A 378 -2.58 -10.45 33.14
CA MET A 378 -1.20 -10.86 33.30
C MET A 378 -0.19 -9.68 33.33
N SER A 379 -0.66 -8.44 33.11
CA SER A 379 0.18 -7.25 32.98
C SER A 379 0.34 -6.53 34.32
N PRO A 380 1.57 -6.46 34.87
CA PRO A 380 1.82 -5.65 36.08
C PRO A 380 1.45 -4.17 35.89
N LEU A 381 1.66 -3.63 34.67
CA LEU A 381 1.32 -2.25 34.35
C LEU A 381 -0.19 -1.98 34.47
N TYR A 382 -1.01 -2.95 34.11
CA TYR A 382 -2.47 -2.83 34.25
C TYR A 382 -2.90 -2.91 35.71
N GLU A 383 -2.26 -3.78 36.48
CA GLU A 383 -2.51 -3.88 37.94
C GLU A 383 -2.16 -2.55 38.64
N ASP A 384 -1.02 -1.95 38.33
CA ASP A 384 -0.60 -0.64 38.88
C ASP A 384 -1.54 0.49 38.45
N PHE A 385 -2.00 0.48 37.20
CA PHE A 385 -2.98 1.43 36.70
C PHE A 385 -4.29 1.37 37.48
N LEU A 386 -4.82 0.17 37.77
CA LEU A 386 -6.04 -0.02 38.55
C LEU A 386 -5.91 0.44 40.00
N LYS A 387 -4.70 0.34 40.57
CA LYS A 387 -4.41 0.80 41.96
C LYS A 387 -4.16 2.30 42.06
N SER A 388 -4.02 3.01 40.94
CA SER A 388 -3.68 4.42 40.90
C SER A 388 -4.83 5.32 41.36
N PRO A 389 -4.62 6.27 42.29
CA PRO A 389 -5.71 7.09 42.88
C PRO A 389 -6.46 8.02 41.88
N LYS A 390 -5.96 8.16 40.66
CA LYS A 390 -6.58 9.01 39.61
C LYS A 390 -7.72 8.34 38.85
N ASN A 391 -7.98 7.04 39.12
CA ASN A 391 -9.00 6.25 38.40
C ASN A 391 -10.13 5.76 39.30
N ASN A 392 -10.22 6.25 40.55
CA ASN A 392 -11.32 6.04 41.51
C ASN A 392 -12.20 7.29 41.64
#